data_df19bf87d49455f87065ee3a3a575960
#
_entry.id   df19bf87d49455f87065ee3a3a575960
#
_cell.length_a   1.000
_cell.length_b   1.000
_cell.length_c   1.000
_cell.angle_alpha   90.00
_cell.angle_beta   90.00
_cell.angle_gamma   90.00
#
_symmetry.space_group_name_H-M   'P 1'
#
loop_
_entity.id
_entity.type
_entity.pdbx_description
1 polymer ?
#
loop_
_entity_poly.entity_id
_entity_poly.type
_entity_poly.pdbx_seq_one_letter_code
_entity_poly.pdbx_strand_id
1 'polypeptide(L)'
;AGPPLRCPGLMDFTPPPPAQAWLATLQDFIDRYLLPHNAAWHAAAGEGRYPPFMADLKALAREEGLWNLCLPHLRPPQEPGTRLANLDYAPLAEAMGRLPWAAEVFNCNAPDSGNMELLQRHATPQQREQWLRPLLEGQIRSAFAMSEPDVASSDPTNLHTAMRRERGQLVLNGRKWFVTGAAHPLCRLLVVVARNEDREAADEHGAHSLVLVPLDTAGVEVVRNIAILQHHALEGHCEIVLRDVRVPLENLLGGWGQGFRLAQARLGPGRVHHCMRTIGQCELALELACDRALERRAFGKALADQANVQDWIAHSRIGIDQARLVVLRTAWA
;
A
#
# COMPACT_ATOMS: atom_id res chain seq x y z
N ALA A 1 23.00 19.40 6.83
CA ALA A 1 22.63 19.40 8.23
C ALA A 1 21.67 18.21 8.42
N GLY A 2 21.96 17.30 9.37
CA GLY A 2 21.07 16.21 9.71
C GLY A 2 19.79 16.74 10.36
N PRO A 3 18.69 15.94 10.40
CA PRO A 3 17.47 16.35 11.08
C PRO A 3 17.77 16.68 12.56
N PRO A 4 17.09 17.67 13.15
CA PRO A 4 17.29 18.02 14.55
C PRO A 4 17.04 16.79 15.43
N LEU A 5 17.97 16.52 16.35
CA LEU A 5 17.83 15.46 17.34
C LEU A 5 16.60 15.76 18.20
N ARG A 6 15.57 14.92 18.10
CA ARG A 6 14.41 14.99 19.01
C ARG A 6 14.89 14.61 20.42
N CYS A 7 14.61 15.44 21.41
CA CYS A 7 15.01 15.18 22.79
C CYS A 7 14.51 13.81 23.28
N PRO A 8 15.38 12.92 23.79
CA PRO A 8 14.93 11.66 24.37
C PRO A 8 14.04 11.95 25.59
N GLY A 9 12.76 11.54 25.52
CA GLY A 9 11.84 11.62 26.65
C GLY A 9 10.58 12.47 26.46
N LEU A 10 10.54 13.40 25.49
CA LEU A 10 9.32 14.13 25.14
C LEU A 10 8.75 13.58 23.84
N MET A 11 7.49 13.13 23.87
CA MET A 11 6.77 12.75 22.63
C MET A 11 6.30 14.05 21.96
N ASP A 12 7.06 14.48 20.95
CA ASP A 12 6.68 15.60 20.09
C ASP A 12 6.30 15.08 18.72
N PHE A 13 5.03 15.24 18.37
CA PHE A 13 4.45 14.82 17.08
C PHE A 13 4.37 15.98 16.08
N THR A 14 4.86 17.16 16.43
CA THR A 14 4.89 18.31 15.52
C THR A 14 5.78 17.99 14.32
N PRO A 15 5.27 18.02 13.09
CA PRO A 15 6.11 17.85 11.92
C PRO A 15 7.19 18.94 11.84
N PRO A 16 8.43 18.61 11.49
CA PRO A 16 9.47 19.62 11.30
C PRO A 16 9.11 20.53 10.11
N PRO A 17 9.66 21.78 10.04
CA PRO A 17 9.32 22.75 9.01
C PRO A 17 9.37 22.21 7.57
N PRO A 18 10.34 21.36 7.15
CA PRO A 18 10.32 20.77 5.83
C PRO A 18 9.10 19.86 5.57
N ALA A 19 8.68 19.07 6.57
CA ALA A 19 7.50 18.20 6.43
C ALA A 19 6.20 19.03 6.40
N GLN A 20 6.13 20.14 7.13
CA GLN A 20 5.00 21.08 7.04
C GLN A 20 4.89 21.71 5.65
N ALA A 21 6.01 22.09 5.04
CA ALA A 21 6.04 22.62 3.67
C ALA A 21 5.53 21.58 2.67
N TRP A 22 6.00 20.32 2.78
CA TRP A 22 5.51 19.24 1.92
C TRP A 22 4.02 18.97 2.12
N LEU A 23 3.52 19.03 3.35
CA LEU A 23 2.09 18.87 3.63
C LEU A 23 1.26 19.98 2.96
N ALA A 24 1.69 21.22 3.07
CA ALA A 24 1.00 22.36 2.44
C ALA A 24 0.98 22.21 0.90
N THR A 25 2.11 21.85 0.29
CA THR A 25 2.19 21.60 -1.16
C THR A 25 1.27 20.47 -1.58
N LEU A 26 1.25 19.36 -0.81
CA LEU A 26 0.39 18.22 -1.09
C LEU A 26 -1.11 18.56 -0.97
N GLN A 27 -1.50 19.32 0.05
CA GLN A 27 -2.88 19.77 0.24
C GLN A 27 -3.35 20.65 -0.92
N ASP A 28 -2.53 21.63 -1.31
CA ASP A 28 -2.81 22.49 -2.46
C ASP A 28 -2.93 21.67 -3.79
N PHE A 29 -2.08 20.67 -3.96
CA PHE A 29 -2.16 19.75 -5.09
C PHE A 29 -3.47 18.93 -5.09
N ILE A 30 -3.86 18.40 -3.93
CA ILE A 30 -5.11 17.64 -3.79
C ILE A 30 -6.30 18.54 -4.13
N ASP A 31 -6.34 19.74 -3.61
CA ASP A 31 -7.46 20.69 -3.80
C ASP A 31 -7.58 21.14 -5.26
N ARG A 32 -6.45 21.48 -5.90
CA ARG A 32 -6.45 21.95 -7.28
C ARG A 32 -6.68 20.86 -8.32
N TYR A 33 -6.09 19.69 -8.11
CA TYR A 33 -6.00 18.68 -9.17
C TYR A 33 -6.77 17.40 -8.86
N LEU A 34 -6.82 16.93 -7.62
CA LEU A 34 -7.46 15.65 -7.33
C LEU A 34 -8.94 15.77 -7.02
N LEU A 35 -9.33 16.73 -6.19
CA LEU A 35 -10.74 16.93 -5.84
C LEU A 35 -11.64 17.18 -7.08
N PRO A 36 -11.23 18.01 -8.06
CA PRO A 36 -12.03 18.19 -9.29
C PRO A 36 -12.20 16.90 -10.11
N HIS A 37 -11.26 15.97 -10.03
CA HIS A 37 -11.31 14.70 -10.76
C HIS A 37 -12.03 13.57 -10.00
N ASN A 38 -12.42 13.79 -8.72
CA ASN A 38 -12.93 12.71 -7.88
C ASN A 38 -14.20 12.06 -8.44
N ALA A 39 -15.17 12.86 -8.92
CA ALA A 39 -16.40 12.33 -9.53
C ALA A 39 -16.11 11.52 -10.80
N ALA A 40 -15.22 12.02 -11.66
CA ALA A 40 -14.81 11.35 -12.90
C ALA A 40 -14.05 10.04 -12.60
N TRP A 41 -13.22 10.01 -11.53
CA TRP A 41 -12.55 8.81 -11.10
C TRP A 41 -13.53 7.73 -10.67
N HIS A 42 -14.51 8.08 -9.83
CA HIS A 42 -15.52 7.12 -9.35
C HIS A 42 -16.43 6.64 -10.51
N ALA A 43 -16.77 7.48 -11.46
CA ALA A 43 -17.54 7.07 -12.64
C ALA A 43 -16.77 6.04 -13.49
N ALA A 44 -15.51 6.31 -13.80
CA ALA A 44 -14.66 5.39 -14.55
C ALA A 44 -14.42 4.07 -13.79
N ALA A 45 -14.20 4.15 -12.46
CA ALA A 45 -14.05 2.97 -11.60
C ALA A 45 -15.31 2.11 -11.57
N GLY A 46 -16.49 2.72 -11.51
CA GLY A 46 -17.77 2.01 -11.58
C GLY A 46 -17.99 1.26 -12.89
N GLU A 47 -17.36 1.72 -13.98
CA GLU A 47 -17.36 1.06 -15.28
C GLU A 47 -16.19 0.08 -15.48
N GLY A 48 -15.35 -0.12 -14.47
CA GLY A 48 -14.17 -0.99 -14.54
C GLY A 48 -13.04 -0.45 -15.43
N ARG A 49 -13.03 0.85 -15.72
CA ARG A 49 -12.05 1.50 -16.58
C ARG A 49 -11.04 2.31 -15.78
N TYR A 50 -9.76 2.07 -16.02
CA TYR A 50 -8.71 2.89 -15.43
C TYR A 50 -8.73 4.30 -16.06
N PRO A 51 -8.83 5.38 -15.23
CA PRO A 51 -8.99 6.73 -15.75
C PRO A 51 -7.74 7.21 -16.50
N PRO A 52 -7.87 7.73 -17.73
CA PRO A 52 -6.71 8.15 -18.54
C PRO A 52 -5.96 9.34 -17.92
N PHE A 53 -6.64 10.24 -17.22
CA PHE A 53 -6.02 11.42 -16.57
C PHE A 53 -5.06 11.07 -15.44
N MET A 54 -5.03 9.82 -14.98
CA MET A 54 -4.07 9.40 -13.93
C MET A 54 -2.62 9.53 -14.37
N ALA A 55 -2.32 9.38 -15.66
CA ALA A 55 -0.96 9.55 -16.16
C ALA A 55 -0.49 11.02 -16.05
N ASP A 56 -1.37 11.96 -16.41
CA ASP A 56 -1.09 13.40 -16.34
C ASP A 56 -0.93 13.86 -14.89
N LEU A 57 -1.80 13.41 -14.00
CA LEU A 57 -1.70 13.70 -12.56
C LEU A 57 -0.39 13.18 -11.94
N LYS A 58 0.03 11.98 -12.33
CA LYS A 58 1.32 11.41 -11.88
C LYS A 58 2.52 12.19 -12.43
N ALA A 59 2.47 12.65 -13.67
CA ALA A 59 3.51 13.50 -14.26
C ALA A 59 3.63 14.82 -13.48
N LEU A 60 2.49 15.49 -13.26
CA LEU A 60 2.44 16.74 -12.50
C LEU A 60 2.93 16.58 -11.04
N ALA A 61 2.53 15.49 -10.37
CA ALA A 61 3.00 15.21 -9.02
C ALA A 61 4.54 15.04 -8.94
N ARG A 62 5.15 14.46 -9.98
CA ARG A 62 6.62 14.37 -10.07
C ARG A 62 7.28 15.74 -10.29
N GLU A 63 6.72 16.58 -11.15
CA GLU A 63 7.22 17.92 -11.42
C GLU A 63 7.22 18.77 -10.14
N GLU A 64 6.21 18.61 -9.29
CA GLU A 64 6.11 19.27 -8.00
C GLU A 64 6.90 18.59 -6.86
N GLY A 65 7.65 17.51 -7.17
CA GLY A 65 8.45 16.76 -6.18
C GLY A 65 7.62 15.89 -5.22
N LEU A 66 6.32 15.74 -5.45
CA LEU A 66 5.41 14.92 -4.66
C LEU A 66 5.45 13.45 -5.10
N TRP A 67 6.61 12.81 -5.01
CA TRP A 67 6.82 11.47 -5.52
C TRP A 67 7.55 10.56 -4.53
N ASN A 68 7.09 9.32 -4.36
CA ASN A 68 7.68 8.32 -3.47
C ASN A 68 7.82 8.80 -2.01
N LEU A 69 6.93 9.65 -1.55
CA LEU A 69 6.97 10.29 -0.21
C LEU A 69 6.97 9.27 0.94
N CYS A 70 6.46 8.06 0.70
CA CYS A 70 6.34 6.99 1.70
C CYS A 70 7.64 6.20 1.94
N LEU A 71 8.73 6.49 1.23
CA LEU A 71 9.95 5.68 1.25
C LEU A 71 11.11 6.40 1.97
N PRO A 72 11.40 6.06 3.23
CA PRO A 72 12.42 6.74 4.03
C PRO A 72 13.87 6.40 3.62
N HIS A 73 14.07 5.29 2.90
CA HIS A 73 15.39 4.74 2.59
C HIS A 73 15.86 4.97 1.15
N LEU A 74 15.26 5.92 0.43
CA LEU A 74 15.68 6.28 -0.93
C LEU A 74 17.15 6.71 -0.98
N ARG A 75 17.84 6.38 -2.08
CA ARG A 75 19.26 6.66 -2.34
C ARG A 75 19.41 7.63 -3.53
N PRO A 76 19.25 8.94 -3.33
CA PRO A 76 19.45 9.91 -4.42
C PRO A 76 20.90 9.89 -4.93
N PRO A 77 21.15 10.20 -6.20
CA PRO A 77 20.17 10.56 -7.23
C PRO A 77 19.51 9.36 -7.94
N GLN A 78 19.94 8.11 -7.67
CA GLN A 78 19.49 6.91 -8.40
C GLN A 78 18.06 6.50 -8.06
N GLU A 79 17.57 6.85 -6.87
CA GLU A 79 16.22 6.53 -6.41
C GLU A 79 15.45 7.83 -6.18
N PRO A 80 14.48 8.18 -7.06
CA PRO A 80 13.76 9.45 -6.98
C PRO A 80 12.77 9.48 -5.82
N GLY A 81 12.61 10.65 -5.19
CA GLY A 81 11.63 10.90 -4.12
C GLY A 81 12.18 11.70 -2.95
N THR A 82 11.32 11.96 -1.97
CA THR A 82 11.53 12.94 -0.87
C THR A 82 11.86 12.23 0.41
N ARG A 83 12.45 11.28 0.68
CA ARG A 83 13.01 10.66 1.91
C ARG A 83 12.42 11.16 3.24
N LEU A 84 11.12 11.06 3.42
CA LEU A 84 10.47 11.42 4.69
C LEU A 84 10.56 10.25 5.68
N ALA A 85 10.82 10.56 6.95
CA ALA A 85 10.63 9.59 8.02
C ALA A 85 9.14 9.24 8.18
N ASN A 86 8.82 8.07 8.73
CA ASN A 86 7.42 7.65 8.88
C ASN A 86 6.56 8.67 9.65
N LEU A 87 7.11 9.29 10.69
CA LEU A 87 6.41 10.31 11.46
C LEU A 87 6.14 11.58 10.62
N ASP A 88 7.09 11.96 9.78
CA ASP A 88 6.95 13.13 8.92
C ASP A 88 6.02 12.86 7.73
N TYR A 89 5.95 11.61 7.28
CA TYR A 89 5.01 11.15 6.25
C TYR A 89 3.56 11.00 6.77
N ALA A 90 3.36 10.76 8.07
CA ALA A 90 2.05 10.48 8.63
C ALA A 90 0.96 11.52 8.28
N PRO A 91 1.18 12.84 8.47
CA PRO A 91 0.17 13.83 8.09
C PRO A 91 -0.06 13.92 6.57
N LEU A 92 0.97 13.63 5.74
CA LEU A 92 0.82 13.58 4.30
C LEU A 92 -0.04 12.37 3.87
N ALA A 93 0.20 11.21 4.48
CA ALA A 93 -0.61 10.02 4.24
C ALA A 93 -2.07 10.22 4.68
N GLU A 94 -2.30 10.91 5.78
CA GLU A 94 -3.64 11.29 6.25
C GLU A 94 -4.33 12.20 5.21
N ALA A 95 -3.65 13.23 4.70
CA ALA A 95 -4.18 14.10 3.66
C ALA A 95 -4.54 13.31 2.37
N MET A 96 -3.65 12.41 1.90
CA MET A 96 -3.94 11.52 0.77
C MET A 96 -5.15 10.61 1.05
N GLY A 97 -5.34 10.19 2.30
CA GLY A 97 -6.41 9.30 2.71
C GLY A 97 -7.81 9.84 2.48
N ARG A 98 -7.98 11.16 2.38
CA ARG A 98 -9.28 11.80 2.08
C ARG A 98 -9.87 11.33 0.74
N LEU A 99 -9.03 10.99 -0.24
CA LEU A 99 -9.43 10.39 -1.51
C LEU A 99 -8.81 9.00 -1.62
N PRO A 100 -9.59 7.90 -1.69
CA PRO A 100 -9.05 6.52 -1.66
C PRO A 100 -8.00 6.22 -2.74
N TRP A 101 -8.05 6.92 -3.86
CA TRP A 101 -7.16 6.75 -5.01
C TRP A 101 -5.95 7.72 -5.02
N ALA A 102 -5.94 8.76 -4.16
CA ALA A 102 -4.92 9.80 -4.20
C ALA A 102 -3.48 9.27 -4.01
N ALA A 103 -3.29 8.31 -3.11
CA ALA A 103 -1.96 7.76 -2.83
C ALA A 103 -1.28 7.17 -4.08
N GLU A 104 -2.05 6.73 -5.07
CA GLU A 104 -1.50 6.22 -6.34
C GLU A 104 -0.88 7.32 -7.19
N VAL A 105 -1.42 8.53 -7.17
CA VAL A 105 -0.89 9.67 -7.93
C VAL A 105 0.53 9.99 -7.50
N PHE A 106 0.86 9.78 -6.23
CA PHE A 106 2.15 10.06 -5.62
C PHE A 106 3.08 8.84 -5.50
N ASN A 107 2.71 7.72 -6.14
CA ASN A 107 3.40 6.42 -6.03
C ASN A 107 3.57 5.93 -4.58
N CYS A 108 2.59 6.23 -3.73
CA CYS A 108 2.58 5.92 -2.30
C CYS A 108 1.52 4.87 -1.91
N ASN A 109 0.84 4.26 -2.89
CA ASN A 109 -0.22 3.29 -2.63
C ASN A 109 0.32 1.89 -2.32
N ALA A 110 -0.46 1.11 -1.61
CA ALA A 110 -0.25 -0.32 -1.47
C ALA A 110 -0.78 -1.06 -2.73
N PRO A 111 -0.17 -2.20 -3.11
CA PRO A 111 0.91 -2.92 -2.42
C PRO A 111 2.32 -2.42 -2.74
N ASP A 112 2.48 -1.53 -3.73
CA ASP A 112 3.79 -1.14 -4.26
C ASP A 112 4.70 -0.49 -3.23
N SER A 113 4.18 0.42 -2.39
CA SER A 113 4.99 1.06 -1.35
C SER A 113 5.72 0.04 -0.46
N GLY A 114 5.00 -1.00 -0.02
CA GLY A 114 5.60 -2.08 0.77
C GLY A 114 6.53 -2.99 -0.04
N ASN A 115 6.23 -3.25 -1.31
CA ASN A 115 7.07 -4.06 -2.19
C ASN A 115 8.36 -3.30 -2.56
N MET A 116 8.27 -1.99 -2.81
CA MET A 116 9.46 -1.15 -3.03
C MET A 116 10.38 -1.12 -1.81
N GLU A 117 9.84 -0.94 -0.60
CA GLU A 117 10.64 -0.98 0.63
C GLU A 117 11.29 -2.35 0.85
N LEU A 118 10.56 -3.44 0.60
CA LEU A 118 11.10 -4.80 0.66
C LEU A 118 12.27 -4.98 -0.30
N LEU A 119 12.12 -4.55 -1.56
CA LEU A 119 13.17 -4.62 -2.57
C LEU A 119 14.37 -3.72 -2.23
N GLN A 120 14.13 -2.52 -1.69
CA GLN A 120 15.20 -1.65 -1.23
C GLN A 120 16.12 -2.32 -0.20
N ARG A 121 15.54 -3.10 0.71
CA ARG A 121 16.27 -3.72 1.81
C ARG A 121 16.93 -5.04 1.45
N HIS A 122 16.31 -5.82 0.56
CA HIS A 122 16.64 -7.25 0.40
C HIS A 122 16.96 -7.69 -1.02
N ALA A 123 16.70 -6.84 -2.04
CA ALA A 123 16.99 -7.19 -3.42
C ALA A 123 18.50 -7.09 -3.76
N THR A 124 18.96 -8.00 -4.58
CA THR A 124 20.28 -7.94 -5.21
C THR A 124 20.39 -6.72 -6.13
N PRO A 125 21.62 -6.28 -6.50
CA PRO A 125 21.76 -5.18 -7.47
C PRO A 125 21.02 -5.43 -8.78
N GLN A 126 21.03 -6.66 -9.30
CA GLN A 126 20.31 -7.04 -10.51
C GLN A 126 18.79 -6.94 -10.32
N GLN A 127 18.24 -7.48 -9.23
CA GLN A 127 16.83 -7.38 -8.91
C GLN A 127 16.37 -5.93 -8.70
N ARG A 128 17.21 -5.07 -8.12
CA ARG A 128 16.93 -3.64 -7.95
C ARG A 128 16.82 -2.94 -9.30
N GLU A 129 17.75 -3.20 -10.22
CA GLU A 129 17.70 -2.62 -11.57
C GLU A 129 16.49 -3.11 -12.36
N GLN A 130 16.20 -4.40 -12.27
CA GLN A 130 15.11 -5.02 -13.03
C GLN A 130 13.72 -4.66 -12.51
N TRP A 131 13.53 -4.55 -11.18
CA TRP A 131 12.21 -4.43 -10.57
C TRP A 131 12.02 -3.16 -9.74
N LEU A 132 12.97 -2.84 -8.86
CA LEU A 132 12.81 -1.70 -7.97
C LEU A 132 12.83 -0.38 -8.73
N ARG A 133 13.75 -0.21 -9.65
CA ARG A 133 13.89 1.03 -10.43
C ARG A 133 12.63 1.34 -11.23
N PRO A 134 12.07 0.43 -12.05
CA PRO A 134 10.81 0.71 -12.75
C PRO A 134 9.62 0.97 -11.82
N LEU A 135 9.58 0.34 -10.62
CA LEU A 135 8.56 0.64 -9.60
C LEU A 135 8.71 2.04 -9.04
N LEU A 136 9.93 2.47 -8.69
CA LEU A 136 10.21 3.82 -8.20
C LEU A 136 9.91 4.89 -9.25
N GLU A 137 10.12 4.56 -10.52
CA GLU A 137 9.76 5.41 -11.66
C GLU A 137 8.27 5.32 -12.02
N GLY A 138 7.48 4.44 -11.37
CA GLY A 138 6.06 4.22 -11.64
C GLY A 138 5.76 3.71 -13.05
N GLN A 139 6.75 3.12 -13.72
CA GLN A 139 6.60 2.51 -15.04
C GLN A 139 5.88 1.17 -14.97
N ILE A 140 6.05 0.45 -13.87
CA ILE A 140 5.36 -0.80 -13.57
C ILE A 140 4.69 -0.73 -12.20
N ARG A 141 3.80 -1.69 -11.97
CA ARG A 141 3.18 -1.96 -10.67
C ARG A 141 3.47 -3.41 -10.25
N SER A 142 3.26 -3.70 -8.99
CA SER A 142 3.49 -5.01 -8.42
C SER A 142 2.34 -5.48 -7.55
N ALA A 143 2.30 -6.77 -7.25
CA ALA A 143 1.37 -7.35 -6.31
C ALA A 143 2.08 -8.25 -5.31
N PHE A 144 1.48 -8.44 -4.13
CA PHE A 144 2.00 -9.32 -3.08
C PHE A 144 1.06 -10.53 -2.92
N ALA A 145 1.52 -11.68 -3.40
CA ALA A 145 0.74 -12.91 -3.47
C ALA A 145 1.04 -13.81 -2.26
N MET A 146 0.29 -13.63 -1.17
CA MET A 146 0.48 -14.36 0.08
C MET A 146 -0.72 -15.24 0.42
N SER A 147 -1.90 -14.67 0.56
CA SER A 147 -3.11 -15.36 1.03
C SER A 147 -3.59 -16.46 0.07
N GLU A 148 -4.15 -17.51 0.63
CA GLU A 148 -4.65 -18.69 -0.09
C GLU A 148 -6.10 -18.99 0.28
N PRO A 149 -6.94 -19.49 -0.66
CA PRO A 149 -8.35 -19.76 -0.38
C PRO A 149 -8.59 -20.93 0.56
N ASP A 150 -7.69 -21.91 0.55
CA ASP A 150 -7.90 -23.21 1.18
C ASP A 150 -7.33 -23.31 2.60
N VAL A 151 -6.71 -22.21 3.12
CA VAL A 151 -6.09 -22.17 4.45
C VAL A 151 -6.39 -20.86 5.17
N ALA A 152 -6.32 -20.87 6.50
CA ALA A 152 -6.40 -19.67 7.33
C ALA A 152 -5.11 -18.84 7.20
N SER A 153 -5.02 -18.03 6.14
CA SER A 153 -3.81 -17.29 5.75
C SER A 153 -3.42 -16.14 6.71
N SER A 154 -4.24 -15.86 7.72
CA SER A 154 -3.86 -15.00 8.85
C SER A 154 -2.71 -15.60 9.66
N ASP A 155 -2.60 -16.94 9.64
CA ASP A 155 -1.43 -17.68 10.08
C ASP A 155 -0.62 -18.09 8.81
N PRO A 156 0.46 -17.36 8.48
CA PRO A 156 1.22 -17.63 7.26
C PRO A 156 2.02 -18.93 7.28
N THR A 157 2.11 -19.62 8.41
CA THR A 157 2.73 -20.94 8.49
C THR A 157 1.90 -22.01 7.80
N ASN A 158 0.59 -21.76 7.61
CA ASN A 158 -0.34 -22.67 6.95
C ASN A 158 -0.33 -22.60 5.41
N LEU A 159 0.47 -21.74 4.80
CA LEU A 159 0.49 -21.60 3.34
C LEU A 159 0.98 -22.87 2.65
N HIS A 160 0.26 -23.26 1.59
CA HIS A 160 0.47 -24.51 0.86
C HIS A 160 1.09 -24.30 -0.54
N THR A 161 1.07 -23.09 -1.11
CA THR A 161 1.74 -22.86 -2.41
C THR A 161 3.16 -23.37 -2.35
N ALA A 162 3.43 -24.44 -3.12
CA ALA A 162 4.67 -25.18 -3.05
C ALA A 162 5.74 -24.58 -3.97
N MET A 163 6.99 -24.70 -3.56
CA MET A 163 8.14 -24.33 -4.36
C MET A 163 9.26 -25.34 -4.18
N ARG A 164 9.85 -25.79 -5.28
CA ARG A 164 11.04 -26.65 -5.29
C ARG A 164 12.12 -26.12 -6.22
N ARG A 165 13.34 -26.55 -5.98
CA ARG A 165 14.46 -26.35 -6.91
C ARG A 165 14.50 -27.49 -7.90
N GLU A 166 14.56 -27.16 -9.19
CA GLU A 166 14.64 -28.16 -10.25
C GLU A 166 15.49 -27.61 -11.41
N ARG A 167 16.60 -28.29 -11.71
CA ARG A 167 17.49 -27.99 -12.88
C ARG A 167 17.91 -26.51 -12.97
N GLY A 168 18.26 -25.89 -11.84
CA GLY A 168 18.69 -24.48 -11.79
C GLY A 168 17.56 -23.47 -11.83
N GLN A 169 16.33 -23.90 -11.64
CA GLN A 169 15.12 -23.07 -11.59
C GLN A 169 14.35 -23.27 -10.29
N LEU A 170 13.51 -22.31 -9.96
CA LEU A 170 12.43 -22.44 -8.97
C LEU A 170 11.14 -22.81 -9.72
N VAL A 171 10.46 -23.84 -9.25
CA VAL A 171 9.17 -24.29 -9.80
C VAL A 171 8.10 -24.12 -8.75
N LEU A 172 7.07 -23.32 -9.08
CA LEU A 172 5.99 -22.97 -8.15
C LEU A 172 4.66 -23.56 -8.59
N ASN A 173 3.93 -24.10 -7.63
CA ASN A 173 2.56 -24.64 -7.82
C ASN A 173 1.68 -24.20 -6.65
N GLY A 174 0.49 -23.64 -6.93
CA GLY A 174 -0.44 -23.25 -5.90
C GLY A 174 -1.52 -22.28 -6.37
N ARG A 175 -2.29 -21.79 -5.40
CA ARG A 175 -3.39 -20.85 -5.64
C ARG A 175 -3.37 -19.73 -4.62
N LYS A 176 -3.42 -18.50 -5.09
CA LYS A 176 -3.45 -17.29 -4.28
C LYS A 176 -4.74 -16.53 -4.52
N TRP A 177 -5.21 -15.82 -3.50
CA TRP A 177 -6.40 -14.97 -3.64
C TRP A 177 -6.24 -13.64 -2.90
N PHE A 178 -7.17 -12.73 -3.12
CA PHE A 178 -7.08 -11.35 -2.63
C PHE A 178 -5.72 -10.70 -2.93
N VAL A 179 -5.15 -11.04 -4.09
CA VAL A 179 -3.88 -10.47 -4.55
C VAL A 179 -4.15 -9.09 -5.13
N THR A 180 -4.07 -8.08 -4.26
CA THR A 180 -4.33 -6.68 -4.64
C THR A 180 -3.26 -6.19 -5.60
N GLY A 181 -3.68 -5.46 -6.63
CA GLY A 181 -2.80 -4.87 -7.63
C GLY A 181 -2.57 -5.73 -8.87
N ALA A 182 -2.94 -7.03 -8.85
CA ALA A 182 -2.61 -7.94 -9.96
C ALA A 182 -3.42 -7.70 -11.24
N ALA A 183 -4.59 -7.04 -11.17
CA ALA A 183 -5.34 -6.64 -12.35
C ALA A 183 -4.98 -5.25 -12.88
N HIS A 184 -4.11 -4.51 -12.21
CA HIS A 184 -3.71 -3.20 -12.67
C HIS A 184 -3.01 -3.30 -14.04
N PRO A 185 -3.32 -2.43 -15.03
CA PRO A 185 -2.77 -2.52 -16.39
C PRO A 185 -1.22 -2.48 -16.45
N LEU A 186 -0.59 -1.85 -15.47
CA LEU A 186 0.87 -1.77 -15.36
C LEU A 186 1.48 -2.87 -14.45
N CYS A 187 0.69 -3.78 -13.88
CA CYS A 187 1.27 -4.85 -13.06
C CYS A 187 2.16 -5.76 -13.90
N ARG A 188 3.39 -5.96 -13.43
CA ARG A 188 4.40 -6.80 -14.11
C ARG A 188 5.08 -7.77 -13.16
N LEU A 189 4.92 -7.59 -11.85
CA LEU A 189 5.64 -8.34 -10.83
C LEU A 189 4.69 -8.86 -9.75
N LEU A 190 4.77 -10.16 -9.48
CA LEU A 190 4.22 -10.79 -8.27
C LEU A 190 5.36 -11.08 -7.30
N VAL A 191 5.22 -10.64 -6.05
CA VAL A 191 6.05 -11.11 -4.93
C VAL A 191 5.31 -12.25 -4.26
N VAL A 192 5.73 -13.48 -4.55
CA VAL A 192 5.02 -14.70 -4.13
C VAL A 192 5.62 -15.27 -2.86
N VAL A 193 4.81 -15.53 -1.84
CA VAL A 193 5.19 -16.33 -0.67
C VAL A 193 4.92 -17.78 -1.00
N ALA A 194 5.96 -18.63 -0.99
CA ALA A 194 5.85 -20.04 -1.29
C ALA A 194 6.55 -20.91 -0.24
N ARG A 195 5.99 -22.10 0.01
CA ARG A 195 6.52 -23.11 0.90
C ARG A 195 7.57 -23.95 0.19
N ASN A 196 8.73 -24.08 0.83
CA ASN A 196 9.82 -24.88 0.31
C ASN A 196 9.50 -26.38 0.42
N GLU A 197 9.49 -27.12 -0.68
CA GLU A 197 9.36 -28.60 -0.66
C GLU A 197 10.65 -29.27 -0.21
N ASP A 198 11.82 -28.73 -0.61
CA ASP A 198 13.15 -29.19 -0.22
C ASP A 198 13.49 -28.70 1.21
N ARG A 199 12.79 -29.22 2.19
CA ARG A 199 12.82 -28.70 3.55
C ARG A 199 14.02 -29.30 4.32
N GLU A 200 15.04 -28.48 4.55
CA GLU A 200 16.10 -28.74 5.55
C GLU A 200 15.77 -28.12 6.92
N ALA A 201 14.76 -27.24 7.01
CA ALA A 201 14.48 -26.47 8.21
C ALA A 201 13.64 -27.26 9.22
N ALA A 202 14.11 -27.33 10.44
CA ALA A 202 13.39 -27.88 11.59
C ALA A 202 12.29 -26.94 12.11
N ASP A 203 12.21 -25.70 11.60
CA ASP A 203 11.36 -24.61 12.08
C ASP A 203 10.30 -24.23 11.03
N GLU A 204 9.05 -24.08 11.46
CA GLU A 204 7.93 -23.66 10.61
C GLU A 204 8.12 -22.27 9.98
N HIS A 205 8.80 -21.36 10.71
CA HIS A 205 9.12 -20.03 10.22
C HIS A 205 10.18 -20.02 9.10
N GLY A 206 11.01 -21.04 9.02
CA GLY A 206 11.98 -21.29 7.95
C GLY A 206 11.39 -22.03 6.74
N ALA A 207 10.11 -22.39 6.78
CA ALA A 207 9.47 -23.19 5.73
C ALA A 207 9.16 -22.43 4.44
N HIS A 208 9.19 -21.09 4.45
CA HIS A 208 8.73 -20.26 3.32
C HIS A 208 9.85 -19.39 2.77
N SER A 209 9.75 -19.08 1.49
CA SER A 209 10.62 -18.13 0.77
C SER A 209 9.79 -17.11 0.01
N LEU A 210 10.40 -15.99 -0.38
CA LEU A 210 9.82 -15.01 -1.29
C LEU A 210 10.43 -15.15 -2.68
N VAL A 211 9.59 -15.14 -3.70
CA VAL A 211 10.00 -15.27 -5.10
C VAL A 211 9.44 -14.14 -5.93
N LEU A 212 10.29 -13.53 -6.75
CA LEU A 212 9.91 -12.52 -7.73
C LEU A 212 9.46 -13.21 -9.01
N VAL A 213 8.16 -13.19 -9.29
CA VAL A 213 7.57 -13.86 -10.45
C VAL A 213 7.02 -12.80 -11.41
N PRO A 214 7.57 -12.70 -12.64
CA PRO A 214 6.96 -11.86 -13.68
C PRO A 214 5.52 -12.32 -13.93
N LEU A 215 4.58 -11.37 -14.05
CA LEU A 215 3.15 -11.71 -14.19
C LEU A 215 2.85 -12.48 -15.49
N ASP A 216 3.65 -12.27 -16.52
CA ASP A 216 3.55 -12.91 -17.85
C ASP A 216 4.29 -14.25 -17.95
N THR A 217 4.82 -14.78 -16.82
CA THR A 217 5.48 -16.09 -16.80
C THR A 217 4.49 -17.21 -17.15
N ALA A 218 4.91 -18.13 -18.03
CA ALA A 218 4.10 -19.29 -18.38
C ALA A 218 3.66 -20.05 -17.12
N GLY A 219 2.36 -20.39 -17.05
CA GLY A 219 1.76 -21.06 -15.89
C GLY A 219 1.18 -20.10 -14.83
N VAL A 220 1.40 -18.79 -14.94
CA VAL A 220 0.68 -17.78 -14.14
C VAL A 220 -0.64 -17.45 -14.80
N GLU A 221 -1.74 -17.63 -14.07
CA GLU A 221 -3.09 -17.31 -14.53
C GLU A 221 -3.78 -16.39 -13.53
N VAL A 222 -4.20 -15.20 -13.96
CA VAL A 222 -5.13 -14.34 -13.22
C VAL A 222 -6.55 -14.82 -13.54
N VAL A 223 -7.15 -15.58 -12.61
CA VAL A 223 -8.43 -16.25 -12.81
C VAL A 223 -9.60 -15.29 -12.82
N ARG A 224 -9.61 -14.36 -11.85
CA ARG A 224 -10.67 -13.36 -11.70
C ARG A 224 -10.24 -12.21 -10.78
N ASN A 225 -10.93 -11.08 -10.91
CA ASN A 225 -10.97 -10.04 -9.91
C ASN A 225 -12.15 -10.33 -8.96
N ILE A 226 -11.87 -10.43 -7.66
CA ILE A 226 -12.86 -10.74 -6.63
C ILE A 226 -13.58 -9.46 -6.23
N ALA A 227 -14.91 -9.45 -6.28
CA ALA A 227 -15.71 -8.35 -5.78
C ALA A 227 -15.75 -8.33 -4.25
N ILE A 228 -15.60 -7.15 -3.67
CA ILE A 228 -15.79 -6.90 -2.24
C ILE A 228 -17.04 -6.03 -2.10
N LEU A 229 -18.07 -6.54 -1.40
CA LEU A 229 -19.38 -5.87 -1.27
C LEU A 229 -19.94 -5.43 -2.64
N GLN A 230 -19.83 -6.30 -3.65
CA GLN A 230 -20.23 -6.07 -5.05
C GLN A 230 -19.43 -4.99 -5.80
N HIS A 231 -18.34 -4.48 -5.21
CA HIS A 231 -17.44 -3.54 -5.84
C HIS A 231 -16.17 -4.24 -6.33
N HIS A 232 -15.77 -3.97 -7.58
CA HIS A 232 -14.51 -4.41 -8.17
C HIS A 232 -13.53 -3.25 -8.12
N ALA A 233 -12.44 -3.41 -7.34
CA ALA A 233 -11.35 -2.45 -7.38
C ALA A 233 -10.65 -2.46 -8.75
N LEU A 234 -10.24 -1.31 -9.25
CA LEU A 234 -9.57 -1.20 -10.57
C LEU A 234 -8.24 -1.92 -10.61
N GLU A 235 -7.46 -1.84 -9.54
CA GLU A 235 -6.22 -2.57 -9.36
C GLU A 235 -6.44 -4.08 -9.13
N GLY A 236 -7.67 -4.47 -8.78
CA GLY A 236 -8.12 -5.82 -8.54
C GLY A 236 -7.71 -6.40 -7.19
N HIS A 237 -8.54 -7.33 -6.71
CA HIS A 237 -8.24 -8.26 -5.62
C HIS A 237 -8.28 -9.67 -6.21
N CYS A 238 -7.20 -10.04 -6.91
CA CYS A 238 -7.24 -11.16 -7.83
C CYS A 238 -7.08 -12.51 -7.16
N GLU A 239 -7.70 -13.50 -7.78
CA GLU A 239 -7.37 -14.90 -7.62
C GLU A 239 -6.35 -15.29 -8.69
N ILE A 240 -5.25 -15.93 -8.27
CA ILE A 240 -4.14 -16.32 -9.13
C ILE A 240 -3.86 -17.81 -8.93
N VAL A 241 -3.68 -18.51 -10.04
CA VAL A 241 -3.23 -19.89 -10.07
C VAL A 241 -1.83 -19.97 -10.68
N LEU A 242 -0.98 -20.73 -10.04
CA LEU A 242 0.39 -21.04 -10.46
C LEU A 242 0.45 -22.53 -10.82
N ARG A 243 0.76 -22.86 -12.08
CA ARG A 243 0.89 -24.24 -12.59
C ARG A 243 2.26 -24.41 -13.23
N ASP A 244 3.16 -25.14 -12.55
CA ASP A 244 4.54 -25.36 -12.98
C ASP A 244 5.24 -24.06 -13.42
N VAL A 245 5.01 -22.99 -12.69
CA VAL A 245 5.62 -21.68 -12.94
C VAL A 245 7.11 -21.78 -12.69
N ARG A 246 7.92 -21.56 -13.74
CA ARG A 246 9.37 -21.70 -13.72
C ARG A 246 10.04 -20.33 -13.81
N VAL A 247 10.86 -20.02 -12.82
CA VAL A 247 11.69 -18.81 -12.80
C VAL A 247 13.13 -19.15 -12.43
N PRO A 248 14.13 -18.35 -12.83
CA PRO A 248 15.52 -18.53 -12.44
C PRO A 248 15.70 -18.54 -10.91
N LEU A 249 16.76 -19.19 -10.41
CA LEU A 249 17.10 -19.17 -8.96
C LEU A 249 17.35 -17.76 -8.45
N GLU A 250 17.84 -16.88 -9.31
CA GLU A 250 18.11 -15.46 -9.05
C GLU A 250 16.85 -14.65 -8.73
N ASN A 251 15.66 -15.21 -8.99
CA ASN A 251 14.38 -14.59 -8.59
C ASN A 251 14.02 -14.85 -7.12
N LEU A 252 14.81 -15.64 -6.39
CA LEU A 252 14.69 -15.74 -4.93
C LEU A 252 15.02 -14.39 -4.29
N LEU A 253 14.10 -13.84 -3.52
CA LEU A 253 14.32 -12.59 -2.80
C LEU A 253 14.88 -12.87 -1.40
N GLY A 254 16.03 -12.31 -1.11
CA GLY A 254 16.75 -12.61 0.14
C GLY A 254 17.35 -14.01 0.11
N GLY A 255 17.05 -14.83 1.11
CA GLY A 255 17.56 -16.20 1.24
C GLY A 255 16.45 -17.25 1.30
N TRP A 256 16.85 -18.49 1.04
CA TRP A 256 15.99 -19.66 1.22
C TRP A 256 15.50 -19.76 2.67
N GLY A 257 14.21 -19.96 2.88
CA GLY A 257 13.61 -20.05 4.22
C GLY A 257 13.42 -18.70 4.94
N GLN A 258 13.70 -17.56 4.29
CA GLN A 258 13.54 -16.25 4.91
C GLN A 258 12.16 -15.59 4.63
N GLY A 259 11.28 -16.26 3.91
CA GLY A 259 10.02 -15.69 3.43
C GLY A 259 9.13 -15.14 4.52
N PHE A 260 8.97 -15.86 5.63
CA PHE A 260 8.17 -15.39 6.77
C PHE A 260 8.71 -14.08 7.34
N ARG A 261 10.02 -14.05 7.65
CA ARG A 261 10.68 -12.86 8.21
C ARG A 261 10.58 -11.64 7.29
N LEU A 262 10.80 -11.86 5.99
CA LEU A 262 10.72 -10.80 4.99
C LEU A 262 9.28 -10.29 4.80
N ALA A 263 8.29 -11.19 4.79
CA ALA A 263 6.89 -10.83 4.73
C ALA A 263 6.46 -9.97 5.94
N GLN A 264 6.88 -10.34 7.16
CA GLN A 264 6.60 -9.54 8.36
C GLN A 264 7.27 -8.16 8.32
N ALA A 265 8.53 -8.09 7.87
CA ALA A 265 9.24 -6.82 7.71
C ALA A 265 8.54 -5.87 6.71
N ARG A 266 7.99 -6.42 5.60
CA ARG A 266 7.20 -5.67 4.61
C ARG A 266 5.86 -5.19 5.18
N LEU A 267 5.19 -6.03 5.96
CA LEU A 267 3.84 -5.75 6.47
C LEU A 267 3.83 -4.67 7.57
N GLY A 268 4.90 -4.54 8.36
CA GLY A 268 4.99 -3.59 9.46
C GLY A 268 4.69 -2.15 9.04
N PRO A 269 5.54 -1.50 8.22
CA PRO A 269 5.32 -0.14 7.73
C PRO A 269 4.01 0.01 6.94
N GLY A 270 3.67 -0.98 6.11
CA GLY A 270 2.43 -0.97 5.33
C GLY A 270 1.17 -0.86 6.19
N ARG A 271 1.11 -1.52 7.36
CA ARG A 271 -0.01 -1.40 8.31
C ARG A 271 -0.13 0.01 8.86
N VAL A 272 0.99 0.63 9.25
CA VAL A 272 1.00 2.00 9.76
C VAL A 272 0.52 2.98 8.68
N HIS A 273 1.02 2.87 7.44
CA HIS A 273 0.58 3.70 6.32
C HIS A 273 -0.93 3.54 6.02
N HIS A 274 -1.49 2.34 6.15
CA HIS A 274 -2.93 2.12 6.03
C HIS A 274 -3.70 2.86 7.14
N CYS A 275 -3.26 2.76 8.39
CA CYS A 275 -3.88 3.47 9.51
C CYS A 275 -3.86 4.99 9.29
N MET A 276 -2.73 5.55 8.83
CA MET A 276 -2.62 6.97 8.51
C MET A 276 -3.67 7.41 7.47
N ARG A 277 -3.78 6.69 6.35
CA ARG A 277 -4.78 7.00 5.31
C ARG A 277 -6.21 6.83 5.79
N THR A 278 -6.48 5.82 6.63
CA THR A 278 -7.81 5.60 7.20
C THR A 278 -8.27 6.76 8.06
N ILE A 279 -7.37 7.42 8.80
CA ILE A 279 -7.70 8.63 9.56
C ILE A 279 -8.20 9.73 8.61
N GLY A 280 -7.54 9.95 7.47
CA GLY A 280 -8.01 10.90 6.47
C GLY A 280 -9.39 10.59 5.89
N GLN A 281 -9.71 9.33 5.67
CA GLN A 281 -11.06 8.90 5.28
C GLN A 281 -12.10 9.21 6.37
N CYS A 282 -11.76 8.93 7.63
CA CYS A 282 -12.63 9.23 8.77
C CYS A 282 -12.86 10.73 8.93
N GLU A 283 -11.83 11.57 8.71
CA GLU A 283 -11.98 13.03 8.72
C GLU A 283 -12.98 13.51 7.66
N LEU A 284 -12.79 13.09 6.42
CA LEU A 284 -13.72 13.45 5.35
C LEU A 284 -15.14 12.93 5.63
N ALA A 285 -15.27 11.72 6.12
CA ALA A 285 -16.58 11.15 6.46
C ALA A 285 -17.29 11.95 7.56
N LEU A 286 -16.54 12.40 8.58
CA LEU A 286 -17.09 13.23 9.66
C LEU A 286 -17.49 14.63 9.15
N GLU A 287 -16.66 15.26 8.31
CA GLU A 287 -16.99 16.55 7.68
C GLU A 287 -18.31 16.45 6.89
N LEU A 288 -18.41 15.46 5.98
CA LEU A 288 -19.63 15.22 5.20
C LEU A 288 -20.87 14.90 6.06
N ALA A 289 -20.66 14.19 7.16
CA ALA A 289 -21.72 13.91 8.12
C ALA A 289 -22.20 15.19 8.84
N CYS A 290 -21.29 16.09 9.21
CA CYS A 290 -21.61 17.39 9.81
C CYS A 290 -22.38 18.28 8.81
N ASP A 291 -21.89 18.42 7.57
CA ASP A 291 -22.56 19.21 6.53
C ASP A 291 -23.96 18.68 6.28
N ARG A 292 -24.10 17.37 6.14
CA ARG A 292 -25.40 16.73 5.96
C ARG A 292 -26.33 16.93 7.15
N ALA A 293 -25.80 16.89 8.38
CA ALA A 293 -26.60 17.12 9.59
C ALA A 293 -27.12 18.56 9.68
N LEU A 294 -26.36 19.53 9.20
CA LEU A 294 -26.77 20.95 9.14
C LEU A 294 -27.85 21.18 8.08
N GLU A 295 -27.72 20.57 6.90
CA GLU A 295 -28.64 20.77 5.77
C GLU A 295 -29.96 20.01 5.94
N ARG A 296 -29.91 18.75 6.37
CA ARG A 296 -31.07 17.86 6.40
C ARG A 296 -32.00 18.18 7.56
N ARG A 297 -33.27 18.41 7.26
CA ARG A 297 -34.31 18.63 8.25
C ARG A 297 -35.23 17.40 8.39
N ALA A 298 -35.57 17.05 9.62
CA ALA A 298 -36.55 16.02 9.96
C ALA A 298 -37.24 16.40 11.29
N PHE A 299 -38.53 16.07 11.42
CA PHE A 299 -39.32 16.40 12.59
C PHE A 299 -39.25 17.90 12.96
N GLY A 300 -39.31 18.77 11.97
CA GLY A 300 -39.34 20.23 12.13
C GLY A 300 -38.01 20.92 12.43
N LYS A 301 -36.91 20.20 12.61
CA LYS A 301 -35.58 20.78 12.93
C LYS A 301 -34.46 20.13 12.13
N ALA A 302 -33.26 20.74 12.12
CA ALA A 302 -32.10 20.15 11.49
C ALA A 302 -31.71 18.84 12.20
N LEU A 303 -31.07 17.91 11.48
CA LEU A 303 -30.52 16.70 12.11
C LEU A 303 -29.45 17.06 13.17
N ALA A 304 -28.69 18.13 12.93
CA ALA A 304 -27.71 18.66 13.88
C ALA A 304 -28.32 19.07 15.25
N ASP A 305 -29.63 19.36 15.29
CA ASP A 305 -30.35 19.69 16.55
C ASP A 305 -30.86 18.43 17.31
N GLN A 306 -30.56 17.23 16.80
CA GLN A 306 -30.92 15.98 17.44
C GLN A 306 -29.77 15.54 18.35
N ALA A 307 -30.06 15.29 19.65
CA ALA A 307 -29.05 14.95 20.65
C ALA A 307 -28.22 13.70 20.28
N ASN A 308 -28.86 12.66 19.73
CA ASN A 308 -28.13 11.47 19.28
C ASN A 308 -27.20 11.72 18.10
N VAL A 309 -27.50 12.67 17.19
CA VAL A 309 -26.62 13.06 16.09
C VAL A 309 -25.40 13.81 16.64
N GLN A 310 -25.64 14.73 17.59
CA GLN A 310 -24.53 15.42 18.28
C GLN A 310 -23.61 14.45 19.01
N ASP A 311 -24.17 13.46 19.69
CA ASP A 311 -23.41 12.39 20.36
C ASP A 311 -22.57 11.59 19.36
N TRP A 312 -23.12 11.20 18.23
CA TRP A 312 -22.36 10.47 17.21
C TRP A 312 -21.19 11.28 16.65
N ILE A 313 -21.41 12.57 16.38
CA ILE A 313 -20.36 13.49 15.92
C ILE A 313 -19.24 13.63 16.97
N ALA A 314 -19.63 13.84 18.24
CA ALA A 314 -18.67 13.98 19.33
C ALA A 314 -17.84 12.69 19.54
N HIS A 315 -18.49 11.52 19.58
CA HIS A 315 -17.79 10.24 19.71
C HIS A 315 -16.88 9.95 18.51
N SER A 316 -17.32 10.29 17.30
CA SER A 316 -16.49 10.14 16.08
C SER A 316 -15.25 11.02 16.17
N ARG A 317 -15.38 12.28 16.59
CA ARG A 317 -14.23 13.17 16.77
C ARG A 317 -13.24 12.63 17.81
N ILE A 318 -13.73 12.21 18.95
CA ILE A 318 -12.90 11.62 20.02
C ILE A 318 -12.16 10.38 19.48
N GLY A 319 -12.89 9.48 18.80
CA GLY A 319 -12.30 8.25 18.25
C GLY A 319 -11.20 8.51 17.20
N ILE A 320 -11.41 9.49 16.32
CA ILE A 320 -10.43 9.88 15.29
C ILE A 320 -9.17 10.45 15.97
N ASP A 321 -9.33 11.34 16.96
CA ASP A 321 -8.17 11.95 17.64
C ASP A 321 -7.38 10.93 18.45
N GLN A 322 -8.04 10.01 19.13
CA GLN A 322 -7.38 8.89 19.83
C GLN A 322 -6.60 8.01 18.84
N ALA A 323 -7.22 7.60 17.72
CA ALA A 323 -6.57 6.78 16.70
C ALA A 323 -5.35 7.49 16.10
N ARG A 324 -5.47 8.79 15.80
CA ARG A 324 -4.35 9.61 15.28
C ARG A 324 -3.18 9.63 16.24
N LEU A 325 -3.41 9.84 17.53
CA LEU A 325 -2.34 9.86 18.53
C LEU A 325 -1.64 8.51 18.63
N VAL A 326 -2.37 7.39 18.58
CA VAL A 326 -1.79 6.04 18.57
C VAL A 326 -0.97 5.79 17.31
N VAL A 327 -1.45 6.21 16.14
CA VAL A 327 -0.72 6.09 14.87
C VAL A 327 0.56 6.92 14.87
N LEU A 328 0.50 8.18 15.31
CA LEU A 328 1.68 9.04 15.44
C LEU A 328 2.71 8.45 16.42
N ARG A 329 2.25 7.90 17.55
CA ARG A 329 3.11 7.22 18.51
C ARG A 329 3.80 6.00 17.90
N THR A 330 3.08 5.24 17.08
CA THR A 330 3.63 4.07 16.38
C THR A 330 4.62 4.47 15.29
N ALA A 331 4.34 5.55 14.57
CA ALA A 331 5.25 6.08 13.55
C ALA A 331 6.52 6.69 14.14
N TRP A 332 6.45 7.18 15.38
CA TRP A 332 7.57 7.74 16.13
C TRP A 332 8.49 6.64 16.72
N ALA A 333 7.96 5.46 17.06
CA ALA A 333 8.70 4.36 17.66
C ALA A 333 9.58 3.61 16.65
#